data_dba6567edd509f8afb54ccef6e3ce9af
#
_entry.id   dba6567edd509f8afb54ccef6e3ce9af
#
_cell.length_a   1.000
_cell.length_b   1.000
_cell.length_c   1.000
_cell.angle_alpha   90.00
_cell.angle_beta   90.00
_cell.angle_gamma   90.00
#
_symmetry.space_group_name_H-M   'P 1'
#
loop_
_entity.id
_entity.type
_entity.pdbx_description
1 polymer ?
#
loop_
_entity_poly.entity_id
_entity_poly.type
_entity_poly.pdbx_seq_one_letter_code
_entity_poly.pdbx_strand_id
1 'polypeptide(L)'
;GYIDTDTLETLGYGRTYDELLLRTSPGQQTEPQVQAIADDVADQAQAAGLEVDYVAVNVPLEHPAQTSSDTVLMILMILGLLTLAASAFLVWNTVSAVLSAQTRQIGVMKAIGAGNRQLMALYAALVVGYGLLAVVVAIPLGALLANALIGYTAGLLNLDPSLSAPPPLVIGLQLVIGISVPLLAALPPVVRGIRISVREAISSAGISSTFGLDRVDRLVASIRVLPRSARLALRNATRQRARLAITVASLTLGGAVFMAVVSLQTSLGTTLDRSLEFFGFDVQSSVTAPARAETLVAAAERLPETEAAEPWLVQPAQLERPDGSTSAAFSTFGTPGGSTTLQPDVTTGRWLLPDDANALVVTDNLLEDEPDLSVGSVVPLSIADRTTDWTVVGVIEAPTPQQAMYTNLGPLAEASGLPGRANALVLTTTSHDRATQDDAAAALRDELAVSGITVGSSLTTGYIREQQTLLFGVLVSFLAVMALLVGAVGGIGLSGTMSLNVAERAREIGVLRAIGASNRATRQIFLVEGLAIGLVSWAAGALVAVPISFFMSNLIGIAFVNRPLDFAFAVAGVGLWLVIVVVISILATLAPAASAARLTVREALAYE
;
A
#
# COMPACT_ATOMS: atom_id res chain seq x y z
N GLY A 1 21.21 5.46 -18.39
CA GLY A 1 22.38 6.17 -17.89
C GLY A 1 22.54 7.50 -18.61
N TYR A 2 23.18 8.45 -17.97
CA TYR A 2 23.48 9.74 -18.60
C TYR A 2 24.89 9.66 -19.22
N ILE A 3 25.03 10.17 -20.44
CA ILE A 3 26.31 10.29 -21.14
C ILE A 3 26.49 11.75 -21.58
N ASP A 4 27.74 12.18 -21.75
CA ASP A 4 28.01 13.54 -22.25
C ASP A 4 27.87 13.60 -23.77
N THR A 5 27.75 14.81 -24.30
CA THR A 5 27.59 15.07 -25.73
C THR A 5 28.77 14.57 -26.58
N ASP A 6 30.00 14.52 -26.02
CA ASP A 6 31.18 14.04 -26.74
C ASP A 6 31.15 12.52 -26.88
N THR A 7 30.62 11.82 -25.86
CA THR A 7 30.35 10.36 -25.93
C THR A 7 29.23 10.06 -26.95
N LEU A 8 28.18 10.87 -26.99
CA LEU A 8 27.08 10.77 -27.96
C LEU A 8 27.60 10.86 -29.39
N GLU A 9 28.47 11.84 -29.68
CA GLU A 9 29.11 12.01 -30.98
C GLU A 9 30.00 10.82 -31.35
N THR A 10 30.73 10.24 -30.37
CA THR A 10 31.57 9.05 -30.58
C THR A 10 30.74 7.81 -30.92
N LEU A 11 29.50 7.75 -30.42
CA LEU A 11 28.53 6.68 -30.72
C LEU A 11 27.79 6.90 -32.06
N GLY A 12 28.08 7.98 -32.79
CA GLY A 12 27.48 8.26 -34.10
C GLY A 12 26.18 9.07 -34.06
N TYR A 13 25.77 9.54 -32.89
CA TYR A 13 24.67 10.48 -32.74
C TYR A 13 25.20 11.91 -32.93
N GLY A 14 24.45 12.77 -33.64
CA GLY A 14 24.83 14.17 -33.85
C GLY A 14 24.85 14.96 -32.53
N ARG A 15 25.47 16.16 -32.56
CA ARG A 15 25.36 17.15 -31.47
C ARG A 15 24.03 17.93 -31.57
N THR A 16 22.92 17.26 -31.68
CA THR A 16 21.59 17.87 -31.66
C THR A 16 21.06 17.84 -30.25
N TYR A 17 20.46 18.95 -29.84
CA TYR A 17 19.72 19.03 -28.57
C TYR A 17 18.26 18.86 -28.91
N ASP A 18 17.62 17.86 -28.32
CA ASP A 18 16.22 17.51 -28.58
C ASP A 18 15.29 18.05 -27.50
N GLU A 19 15.83 18.51 -26.36
CA GLU A 19 15.05 19.01 -25.24
C GLU A 19 15.70 20.27 -24.64
N LEU A 20 14.86 21.27 -24.34
CA LEU A 20 15.25 22.49 -23.63
C LEU A 20 14.60 22.50 -22.24
N LEU A 21 15.40 22.35 -21.20
CA LEU A 21 14.92 22.45 -19.82
C LEU A 21 15.08 23.86 -19.29
N LEU A 22 13.98 24.48 -18.88
CA LEU A 22 13.94 25.82 -18.32
C LEU A 22 13.74 25.79 -16.80
N ARG A 23 14.46 26.63 -16.11
CA ARG A 23 14.26 26.87 -14.67
C ARG A 23 13.87 28.32 -14.44
N THR A 24 12.67 28.53 -13.89
CA THR A 24 12.19 29.86 -13.56
C THR A 24 12.90 30.47 -12.35
N SER A 25 12.97 31.82 -12.30
CA SER A 25 13.55 32.54 -11.18
C SER A 25 12.69 32.42 -9.92
N PRO A 26 13.30 32.50 -8.71
CA PRO A 26 12.55 32.54 -7.45
C PRO A 26 11.54 33.70 -7.46
N GLY A 27 10.26 33.40 -7.20
CA GLY A 27 9.16 34.38 -7.21
C GLY A 27 8.16 34.24 -8.37
N GLN A 28 8.48 33.45 -9.39
CA GLN A 28 7.59 33.07 -10.49
C GLN A 28 7.30 31.56 -10.36
N GLN A 29 6.48 31.21 -9.39
CA GLN A 29 6.30 29.81 -8.95
C GLN A 29 4.85 29.35 -9.03
N THR A 30 3.98 30.09 -9.69
CA THR A 30 2.62 29.64 -9.99
C THR A 30 2.55 29.03 -11.37
N GLU A 31 1.79 27.98 -11.54
CA GLU A 31 1.63 27.26 -12.80
C GLU A 31 1.31 28.20 -13.99
N PRO A 32 0.36 29.16 -13.88
CA PRO A 32 0.08 30.09 -14.99
C PRO A 32 1.26 31.00 -15.36
N GLN A 33 2.11 31.36 -14.39
CA GLN A 33 3.30 32.18 -14.65
C GLN A 33 4.38 31.37 -15.38
N VAL A 34 4.55 30.12 -14.99
CA VAL A 34 5.53 29.23 -15.64
C VAL A 34 5.06 28.87 -17.05
N GLN A 35 3.75 28.63 -17.23
CA GLN A 35 3.17 28.40 -18.56
C GLN A 35 3.41 29.58 -19.49
N ALA A 36 3.11 30.81 -19.05
CA ALA A 36 3.33 32.00 -19.86
C ALA A 36 4.81 32.21 -20.28
N ILE A 37 5.76 31.83 -19.38
CA ILE A 37 7.19 31.88 -19.72
C ILE A 37 7.56 30.79 -20.74
N ALA A 38 7.00 29.59 -20.56
CA ALA A 38 7.25 28.49 -21.48
C ALA A 38 6.71 28.77 -22.87
N ASP A 39 5.52 29.34 -22.96
CA ASP A 39 4.91 29.77 -24.24
C ASP A 39 5.75 30.87 -24.94
N ASP A 40 6.22 31.89 -24.19
CA ASP A 40 7.09 32.93 -24.74
C ASP A 40 8.41 32.38 -25.29
N VAL A 41 8.99 31.38 -24.61
CA VAL A 41 10.21 30.71 -25.08
C VAL A 41 9.94 29.81 -26.28
N ALA A 42 8.81 29.14 -26.33
CA ALA A 42 8.40 28.33 -27.47
C ALA A 42 8.20 29.24 -28.74
N ASP A 43 7.52 30.38 -28.56
CA ASP A 43 7.35 31.37 -29.64
C ASP A 43 8.70 31.90 -30.14
N GLN A 44 9.64 32.17 -29.24
CA GLN A 44 11.00 32.60 -29.61
C GLN A 44 11.79 31.51 -30.34
N ALA A 45 11.66 30.26 -29.94
CA ALA A 45 12.29 29.13 -30.59
C ALA A 45 11.74 28.93 -32.02
N GLN A 46 10.42 29.01 -32.18
CA GLN A 46 9.76 28.94 -33.49
C GLN A 46 10.17 30.11 -34.39
N ALA A 47 10.24 31.35 -33.85
CA ALA A 47 10.74 32.51 -34.58
C ALA A 47 12.22 32.35 -34.99
N ALA A 48 13.01 31.57 -34.27
CA ALA A 48 14.39 31.20 -34.60
C ALA A 48 14.48 30.05 -35.64
N GLY A 49 13.34 29.50 -36.07
CA GLY A 49 13.27 28.40 -37.05
C GLY A 49 13.44 27.00 -36.44
N LEU A 50 13.28 26.88 -35.12
CA LEU A 50 13.24 25.59 -34.45
C LEU A 50 11.78 25.09 -34.38
N GLU A 51 11.57 23.84 -34.68
CA GLU A 51 10.28 23.18 -34.54
C GLU A 51 10.10 22.76 -33.05
N VAL A 52 9.03 23.24 -32.42
CA VAL A 52 8.70 22.90 -31.02
C VAL A 52 7.51 21.95 -31.03
N ASP A 53 7.76 20.67 -30.76
CA ASP A 53 6.73 19.64 -30.83
C ASP A 53 5.74 19.74 -29.67
N TYR A 54 6.22 20.00 -28.43
CA TYR A 54 5.37 20.18 -27.27
C TYR A 54 6.08 20.95 -26.15
N VAL A 55 5.28 21.55 -25.28
CA VAL A 55 5.72 22.26 -24.09
C VAL A 55 5.17 21.54 -22.86
N ALA A 56 6.04 21.03 -22.01
CA ALA A 56 5.65 20.41 -20.73
C ALA A 56 5.98 21.35 -19.57
N VAL A 57 4.96 21.75 -18.82
CA VAL A 57 5.12 22.57 -17.61
C VAL A 57 4.92 21.69 -16.38
N ASN A 58 5.98 21.55 -15.57
CA ASN A 58 5.87 20.96 -14.26
C ASN A 58 5.50 22.05 -13.23
N VAL A 59 4.55 21.76 -12.35
CA VAL A 59 4.18 22.68 -11.27
C VAL A 59 5.42 22.96 -10.42
N PRO A 60 5.82 24.24 -10.27
CA PRO A 60 7.03 24.58 -9.55
C PRO A 60 6.98 24.11 -8.11
N LEU A 61 8.09 23.50 -7.62
CA LEU A 61 8.25 22.92 -6.29
C LEU A 61 7.43 21.66 -6.01
N GLU A 62 6.64 21.16 -6.96
CA GLU A 62 5.98 19.87 -6.85
C GLU A 62 6.72 18.84 -7.70
N HIS A 63 7.16 17.75 -7.06
CA HIS A 63 7.75 16.66 -7.80
C HIS A 63 6.62 15.78 -8.38
N PRO A 64 6.71 15.28 -9.62
CA PRO A 64 5.66 14.44 -10.22
C PRO A 64 5.24 13.25 -9.36
N ALA A 65 6.15 12.72 -8.53
CA ALA A 65 5.86 11.65 -7.58
C ALA A 65 5.29 12.14 -6.23
N GLN A 66 4.97 13.44 -6.06
CA GLN A 66 4.55 13.98 -4.76
C GLN A 66 3.20 13.40 -4.34
N THR A 67 2.22 13.38 -5.22
CA THR A 67 0.87 12.83 -4.93
C THR A 67 0.95 11.37 -4.48
N SER A 68 1.75 10.56 -5.19
CA SER A 68 1.98 9.16 -4.83
C SER A 68 2.68 9.03 -3.48
N SER A 69 3.69 9.88 -3.23
CA SER A 69 4.42 9.90 -1.96
C SER A 69 3.53 10.32 -0.80
N ASP A 70 2.72 11.36 -0.96
CA ASP A 70 1.79 11.86 0.06
C ASP A 70 0.74 10.80 0.42
N THR A 71 0.24 10.06 -0.56
CA THR A 71 -0.71 8.96 -0.30
C THR A 71 -0.05 7.82 0.48
N VAL A 72 1.17 7.42 0.13
CA VAL A 72 1.93 6.43 0.90
C VAL A 72 2.15 6.91 2.33
N LEU A 73 2.58 8.16 2.51
CA LEU A 73 2.78 8.76 3.84
C LEU A 73 1.48 8.81 4.63
N MET A 74 0.35 9.12 4.01
CA MET A 74 -0.97 9.09 4.66
C MET A 74 -1.33 7.69 5.15
N ILE A 75 -1.14 6.66 4.34
CA ILE A 75 -1.40 5.26 4.73
C ILE A 75 -0.48 4.85 5.89
N LEU A 76 0.82 5.19 5.80
CA LEU A 76 1.77 4.92 6.88
C LEU A 76 1.40 5.65 8.18
N MET A 77 0.93 6.88 8.08
CA MET A 77 0.43 7.64 9.23
C MET A 77 -0.80 6.97 9.86
N ILE A 78 -1.76 6.50 9.06
CA ILE A 78 -2.93 5.75 9.55
C ILE A 78 -2.48 4.48 10.26
N LEU A 79 -1.56 3.69 9.66
CA LEU A 79 -1.02 2.48 10.29
C LEU A 79 -0.24 2.80 11.57
N GLY A 80 0.51 3.90 11.57
CA GLY A 80 1.20 4.41 12.76
C GLY A 80 0.23 4.76 13.89
N LEU A 81 -0.87 5.44 13.59
CA LEU A 81 -1.92 5.76 14.56
C LEU A 81 -2.62 4.50 15.10
N LEU A 82 -2.88 3.51 14.24
CA LEU A 82 -3.45 2.23 14.65
C LEU A 82 -2.49 1.45 15.58
N THR A 83 -1.19 1.46 15.26
CA THR A 83 -0.14 0.87 16.11
C THR A 83 -0.07 1.59 17.44
N LEU A 84 -0.16 2.90 17.44
CA LEU A 84 -0.16 3.74 18.64
C LEU A 84 -1.38 3.43 19.53
N ALA A 85 -2.57 3.29 18.94
CA ALA A 85 -3.78 2.90 19.65
C ALA A 85 -3.65 1.49 20.26
N ALA A 86 -3.14 0.51 19.51
CA ALA A 86 -2.88 -0.84 20.00
C ALA A 86 -1.87 -0.83 21.17
N SER A 87 -0.81 -0.02 21.07
CA SER A 87 0.18 0.16 22.14
C SER A 87 -0.41 0.84 23.38
N ALA A 88 -1.29 1.83 23.23
CA ALA A 88 -2.00 2.46 24.33
C ALA A 88 -2.88 1.44 25.08
N PHE A 89 -3.56 0.54 24.37
CA PHE A 89 -4.30 -0.57 24.99
C PHE A 89 -3.39 -1.55 25.75
N LEU A 90 -2.21 -1.84 25.22
CA LEU A 90 -1.21 -2.67 25.89
C LEU A 90 -0.77 -2.02 27.22
N VAL A 91 -0.45 -0.73 27.21
CA VAL A 91 -0.07 0.02 28.41
C VAL A 91 -1.22 0.02 29.43
N TRP A 92 -2.45 0.30 28.98
CA TRP A 92 -3.64 0.22 29.83
C TRP A 92 -3.76 -1.14 30.53
N ASN A 93 -3.65 -2.23 29.79
CA ASN A 93 -3.72 -3.58 30.32
C ASN A 93 -2.60 -3.87 31.33
N THR A 94 -1.37 -3.51 30.98
CA THR A 94 -0.20 -3.75 31.82
C THR A 94 -0.28 -2.97 33.14
N VAL A 95 -0.63 -1.68 33.06
CA VAL A 95 -0.78 -0.83 34.25
C VAL A 95 -1.94 -1.33 35.11
N SER A 96 -3.07 -1.73 34.52
CA SER A 96 -4.20 -2.32 35.24
C SER A 96 -3.79 -3.61 35.97
N ALA A 97 -2.96 -4.46 35.36
CA ALA A 97 -2.43 -5.66 35.94
C ALA A 97 -1.52 -5.38 37.14
N VAL A 98 -0.58 -4.44 37.00
CA VAL A 98 0.33 -4.01 38.06
C VAL A 98 -0.45 -3.48 39.28
N LEU A 99 -1.41 -2.57 39.01
CA LEU A 99 -2.24 -2.00 40.07
C LEU A 99 -3.08 -3.06 40.79
N SER A 100 -3.65 -4.01 40.07
CA SER A 100 -4.41 -5.13 40.66
C SER A 100 -3.52 -6.01 41.57
N ALA A 101 -2.30 -6.30 41.12
CA ALA A 101 -1.32 -7.06 41.91
C ALA A 101 -0.83 -6.29 43.16
N GLN A 102 -0.79 -4.96 43.09
CA GLN A 102 -0.31 -4.08 44.15
C GLN A 102 -1.41 -3.49 45.02
N THR A 103 -2.67 -3.90 44.86
CA THR A 103 -3.84 -3.35 45.60
C THR A 103 -3.62 -3.31 47.10
N ARG A 104 -3.09 -4.40 47.69
CA ARG A 104 -2.78 -4.48 49.13
C ARG A 104 -1.69 -3.48 49.54
N GLN A 105 -0.64 -3.34 48.72
CA GLN A 105 0.44 -2.37 48.98
C GLN A 105 -0.07 -0.93 48.92
N ILE A 106 -0.96 -0.61 47.94
CA ILE A 106 -1.65 0.67 47.87
C ILE A 106 -2.47 0.94 49.14
N GLY A 107 -3.17 -0.08 49.61
CA GLY A 107 -3.94 -0.02 50.87
C GLY A 107 -3.06 0.31 52.08
N VAL A 108 -1.91 -0.38 52.20
CA VAL A 108 -0.93 -0.15 53.27
C VAL A 108 -0.35 1.27 53.20
N MET A 109 0.07 1.71 52.02
CA MET A 109 0.58 3.09 51.81
C MET A 109 -0.45 4.13 52.22
N LYS A 110 -1.72 3.92 51.91
CA LYS A 110 -2.81 4.80 52.36
C LYS A 110 -3.03 4.77 53.86
N ALA A 111 -2.94 3.60 54.47
CA ALA A 111 -3.09 3.45 55.91
C ALA A 111 -2.01 4.21 56.71
N ILE A 112 -0.80 4.31 56.17
CA ILE A 112 0.30 5.10 56.76
C ILE A 112 0.29 6.57 56.34
N GLY A 113 -0.77 7.05 55.59
CA GLY A 113 -1.01 8.45 55.29
C GLY A 113 -0.62 8.91 53.89
N ALA A 114 -0.31 8.00 52.96
CA ALA A 114 -0.04 8.41 51.57
C ALA A 114 -1.29 8.98 50.88
N GLY A 115 -1.18 10.22 50.38
CA GLY A 115 -2.26 10.88 49.66
C GLY A 115 -2.39 10.38 48.21
N ASN A 116 -3.60 10.53 47.64
CA ASN A 116 -3.86 10.12 46.25
C ASN A 116 -2.94 10.81 45.25
N ARG A 117 -2.52 12.07 45.49
CA ARG A 117 -1.57 12.80 44.62
C ARG A 117 -0.18 12.19 44.62
N GLN A 118 0.30 11.71 45.79
CA GLN A 118 1.60 11.05 45.92
C GLN A 118 1.61 9.70 45.20
N LEU A 119 0.55 8.92 45.35
CA LEU A 119 0.40 7.66 44.62
C LEU A 119 0.29 7.89 43.11
N MET A 120 -0.44 8.93 42.68
CA MET A 120 -0.52 9.31 41.28
C MET A 120 0.87 9.66 40.71
N ALA A 121 1.62 10.50 41.43
CA ALA A 121 2.96 10.90 41.02
C ALA A 121 3.93 9.69 40.94
N LEU A 122 3.83 8.75 41.88
CA LEU A 122 4.64 7.52 41.89
C LEU A 122 4.41 6.68 40.62
N TYR A 123 3.15 6.39 40.29
CA TYR A 123 2.83 5.60 39.10
C TYR A 123 3.07 6.37 37.79
N ALA A 124 2.84 7.68 37.77
CA ALA A 124 3.17 8.52 36.63
C ALA A 124 4.68 8.54 36.38
N ALA A 125 5.51 8.68 37.42
CA ALA A 125 6.97 8.63 37.31
C ALA A 125 7.46 7.28 36.78
N LEU A 126 6.84 6.19 37.21
CA LEU A 126 7.15 4.83 36.73
C LEU A 126 6.83 4.69 35.24
N VAL A 127 5.66 5.17 34.78
CA VAL A 127 5.25 5.14 33.37
C VAL A 127 6.16 6.03 32.51
N VAL A 128 6.49 7.23 32.98
CA VAL A 128 7.43 8.14 32.32
C VAL A 128 8.83 7.50 32.21
N GLY A 129 9.29 6.83 33.26
CA GLY A 129 10.56 6.11 33.24
C GLY A 129 10.59 5.02 32.17
N TYR A 130 9.53 4.22 32.07
CA TYR A 130 9.40 3.23 30.99
C TYR A 130 9.30 3.87 29.61
N GLY A 131 8.56 4.98 29.49
CA GLY A 131 8.46 5.76 28.24
C GLY A 131 9.83 6.27 27.78
N LEU A 132 10.63 6.83 28.68
CA LEU A 132 11.99 7.30 28.36
C LEU A 132 12.90 6.14 27.93
N LEU A 133 12.89 5.01 28.63
CA LEU A 133 13.66 3.83 28.24
C LEU A 133 13.24 3.31 26.85
N ALA A 134 11.94 3.28 26.61
CA ALA A 134 11.41 2.87 25.30
C ALA A 134 11.88 3.80 24.19
N VAL A 135 11.84 5.11 24.37
CA VAL A 135 12.26 6.11 23.40
C VAL A 135 13.77 6.03 23.11
N VAL A 136 14.61 5.79 24.12
CA VAL A 136 16.06 5.59 23.94
C VAL A 136 16.38 4.43 23.00
N VAL A 137 15.54 3.39 22.99
CA VAL A 137 15.69 2.25 22.09
C VAL A 137 14.98 2.48 20.76
N ALA A 138 13.79 3.09 20.80
CA ALA A 138 12.93 3.24 19.60
C ALA A 138 13.50 4.24 18.58
N ILE A 139 14.10 5.35 19.03
CA ILE A 139 14.66 6.37 18.11
C ILE A 139 15.80 5.78 17.26
N PRO A 140 16.86 5.16 17.82
CA PRO A 140 17.92 4.59 17.01
C PRO A 140 17.44 3.46 16.10
N LEU A 141 16.56 2.59 16.61
CA LEU A 141 16.02 1.49 15.83
C LEU A 141 15.14 2.00 14.67
N GLY A 142 14.30 3.00 14.93
CA GLY A 142 13.47 3.66 13.92
C GLY A 142 14.32 4.36 12.85
N ALA A 143 15.37 5.05 13.24
CA ALA A 143 16.31 5.69 12.30
C ALA A 143 17.03 4.64 11.44
N LEU A 144 17.45 3.53 12.02
CA LEU A 144 18.10 2.43 11.29
C LEU A 144 17.15 1.82 10.26
N LEU A 145 15.90 1.53 10.65
CA LEU A 145 14.88 0.98 9.75
C LEU A 145 14.50 1.96 8.64
N ALA A 146 14.36 3.26 8.97
CA ALA A 146 14.08 4.29 7.97
C ALA A 146 15.23 4.41 6.94
N ASN A 147 16.48 4.44 7.40
CA ASN A 147 17.64 4.49 6.52
C ASN A 147 17.79 3.22 5.67
N ALA A 148 17.48 2.05 6.22
CA ALA A 148 17.47 0.80 5.46
C ALA A 148 16.40 0.83 4.35
N LEU A 149 15.21 1.36 4.64
CA LEU A 149 14.15 1.53 3.64
C LEU A 149 14.54 2.54 2.56
N ILE A 150 15.06 3.71 2.95
CA ILE A 150 15.54 4.74 2.02
C ILE A 150 16.65 4.17 1.13
N GLY A 151 17.63 3.46 1.70
CA GLY A 151 18.69 2.83 0.93
C GLY A 151 18.19 1.77 -0.05
N TYR A 152 17.19 0.99 0.35
CA TYR A 152 16.58 -0.02 -0.51
C TYR A 152 15.81 0.63 -1.68
N THR A 153 14.95 1.61 -1.40
CA THR A 153 14.18 2.33 -2.44
C THR A 153 15.07 3.15 -3.36
N ALA A 154 16.08 3.81 -2.82
CA ALA A 154 17.07 4.56 -3.61
C ALA A 154 17.86 3.64 -4.56
N GLY A 155 18.24 2.44 -4.10
CA GLY A 155 18.89 1.44 -4.94
C GLY A 155 18.03 0.96 -6.11
N LEU A 156 16.71 0.82 -5.91
CA LEU A 156 15.77 0.47 -6.98
C LEU A 156 15.58 1.59 -8.01
N LEU A 157 15.61 2.84 -7.54
CA LEU A 157 15.43 4.03 -8.39
C LEU A 157 16.77 4.57 -8.93
N ASN A 158 17.88 3.90 -8.63
CA ASN A 158 19.23 4.34 -8.97
C ASN A 158 19.53 5.76 -8.50
N LEU A 159 19.05 6.11 -7.29
CA LEU A 159 19.29 7.39 -6.64
C LEU A 159 20.39 7.24 -5.59
N ASP A 160 21.16 8.31 -5.38
CA ASP A 160 22.16 8.36 -4.31
C ASP A 160 21.46 8.79 -3.00
N PRO A 161 21.25 7.88 -2.02
CA PRO A 161 20.54 8.22 -0.80
C PRO A 161 21.42 9.09 0.09
N SER A 162 21.01 10.31 0.37
CA SER A 162 21.61 11.09 1.46
C SER A 162 21.11 10.53 2.80
N LEU A 163 21.83 9.55 3.35
CA LEU A 163 21.55 9.01 4.68
C LEU A 163 21.83 10.09 5.72
N SER A 164 20.79 10.65 6.29
CA SER A 164 20.92 11.70 7.30
C SER A 164 20.26 11.29 8.62
N ALA A 165 20.75 11.88 9.71
CA ALA A 165 20.10 11.75 11.00
C ALA A 165 18.68 12.33 10.95
N PRO A 166 17.72 11.77 11.71
CA PRO A 166 16.37 12.31 11.76
C PRO A 166 16.38 13.79 12.14
N PRO A 167 15.55 14.64 11.51
CA PRO A 167 15.46 16.06 11.87
C PRO A 167 15.15 16.24 13.36
N PRO A 168 15.69 17.27 14.03
CA PRO A 168 15.46 17.50 15.47
C PRO A 168 13.96 17.61 15.83
N LEU A 169 13.14 18.14 14.93
CA LEU A 169 11.69 18.22 15.09
C LEU A 169 11.06 16.82 15.21
N VAL A 170 11.49 15.87 14.37
CA VAL A 170 11.01 14.48 14.38
C VAL A 170 11.39 13.79 15.69
N ILE A 171 12.64 13.98 16.14
CA ILE A 171 13.10 13.47 17.44
C ILE A 171 12.27 14.06 18.58
N GLY A 172 12.02 15.37 18.55
CA GLY A 172 11.16 16.05 19.54
C GLY A 172 9.74 15.49 19.56
N LEU A 173 9.15 15.27 18.38
CA LEU A 173 7.81 14.68 18.27
C LEU A 173 7.77 13.23 18.78
N GLN A 174 8.78 12.42 18.48
CA GLN A 174 8.91 11.05 18.98
C GLN A 174 9.04 11.01 20.51
N LEU A 175 9.79 11.93 21.10
CA LEU A 175 9.89 12.09 22.55
C LEU A 175 8.53 12.45 23.18
N VAL A 176 7.84 13.44 22.62
CA VAL A 176 6.53 13.85 23.11
C VAL A 176 5.52 12.73 23.03
N ILE A 177 5.41 12.04 21.89
CA ILE A 177 4.48 10.91 21.68
C ILE A 177 4.86 9.74 22.59
N GLY A 178 6.15 9.38 22.65
CA GLY A 178 6.65 8.24 23.43
C GLY A 178 6.46 8.38 24.95
N ILE A 179 6.31 9.61 25.45
CA ILE A 179 6.03 9.86 26.86
C ILE A 179 4.53 10.11 27.09
N SER A 180 3.90 10.96 26.27
CA SER A 180 2.52 11.39 26.50
C SER A 180 1.51 10.25 26.28
N VAL A 181 1.68 9.43 25.25
CA VAL A 181 0.72 8.36 24.95
C VAL A 181 0.67 7.28 26.05
N PRO A 182 1.80 6.71 26.52
CA PRO A 182 1.76 5.80 27.66
C PRO A 182 1.20 6.45 28.92
N LEU A 183 1.53 7.71 29.19
CA LEU A 183 1.02 8.44 30.35
C LEU A 183 -0.50 8.63 30.29
N LEU A 184 -1.04 9.05 29.16
CA LEU A 184 -2.48 9.20 28.94
C LEU A 184 -3.19 7.83 29.01
N ALA A 185 -2.62 6.79 28.44
CA ALA A 185 -3.17 5.43 28.49
C ALA A 185 -3.19 4.86 29.93
N ALA A 186 -2.17 5.18 30.73
CA ALA A 186 -2.08 4.75 32.12
C ALA A 186 -2.99 5.52 33.08
N LEU A 187 -3.38 6.76 32.72
CA LEU A 187 -4.14 7.66 33.61
C LEU A 187 -5.45 7.04 34.12
N PRO A 188 -6.36 6.49 33.28
CA PRO A 188 -7.62 5.94 33.76
C PRO A 188 -7.44 4.73 34.72
N PRO A 189 -6.61 3.73 34.44
CA PRO A 189 -6.41 2.63 35.40
C PRO A 189 -5.76 3.10 36.70
N VAL A 190 -4.81 4.04 36.65
CA VAL A 190 -4.16 4.59 37.85
C VAL A 190 -5.19 5.34 38.71
N VAL A 191 -6.01 6.21 38.12
CA VAL A 191 -7.07 6.93 38.85
C VAL A 191 -8.04 5.97 39.52
N ARG A 192 -8.46 4.91 38.81
CA ARG A 192 -9.37 3.88 39.37
C ARG A 192 -8.70 3.09 40.49
N GLY A 193 -7.46 2.67 40.29
CA GLY A 193 -6.71 1.87 41.27
C GLY A 193 -6.41 2.63 42.56
N ILE A 194 -6.15 3.95 42.46
CA ILE A 194 -5.89 4.79 43.64
C ILE A 194 -7.17 5.16 44.40
N ARG A 195 -8.35 5.16 43.78
CA ARG A 195 -9.62 5.50 44.45
C ARG A 195 -10.14 4.43 45.38
N ILE A 196 -9.54 3.24 45.41
CA ILE A 196 -9.92 2.13 46.32
C ILE A 196 -9.72 2.58 47.76
N SER A 197 -10.71 2.32 48.64
CA SER A 197 -10.63 2.62 50.06
C SER A 197 -9.67 1.66 50.78
N VAL A 198 -9.05 2.12 51.88
CA VAL A 198 -8.16 1.28 52.74
C VAL A 198 -8.86 0.02 53.19
N ARG A 199 -10.14 0.13 53.55
CA ARG A 199 -10.98 -1.00 53.95
C ARG A 199 -11.11 -2.03 52.83
N GLU A 200 -11.40 -1.58 51.64
CA GLU A 200 -11.58 -2.43 50.46
C GLU A 200 -10.29 -3.07 49.99
N ALA A 201 -9.16 -2.37 50.11
CA ALA A 201 -7.84 -2.87 49.77
C ALA A 201 -7.32 -3.94 50.77
N ILE A 202 -7.70 -3.86 52.05
CA ILE A 202 -7.29 -4.82 53.11
C ILE A 202 -8.31 -5.94 53.23
N SER A 203 -9.62 -5.70 53.07
CA SER A 203 -10.68 -6.70 53.09
C SER A 203 -10.89 -7.34 51.71
N SER A 204 -9.84 -7.89 51.10
CA SER A 204 -9.94 -8.65 49.86
C SER A 204 -10.64 -10.00 50.01
N ALA A 205 -11.67 -10.03 50.82
CA ALA A 205 -12.52 -11.19 51.03
C ALA A 205 -13.88 -10.94 50.37
N GLY A 206 -14.08 -11.48 49.22
CA GLY A 206 -15.44 -11.52 48.69
C GLY A 206 -15.47 -11.67 47.17
N ILE A 207 -15.54 -12.88 46.74
CA ILE A 207 -16.06 -13.31 45.47
C ILE A 207 -17.37 -12.55 45.25
N SER A 208 -17.36 -11.51 44.45
CA SER A 208 -18.61 -10.94 43.90
C SER A 208 -19.14 -11.94 42.87
N SER A 209 -19.88 -12.92 43.37
CA SER A 209 -20.61 -13.88 42.55
C SER A 209 -21.86 -13.25 42.01
N THR A 210 -21.72 -12.40 40.97
CA THR A 210 -22.84 -12.09 40.12
C THR A 210 -22.98 -13.27 39.13
N PHE A 211 -23.65 -14.33 39.61
CA PHE A 211 -24.15 -15.39 38.72
C PHE A 211 -25.32 -14.86 37.91
N GLY A 212 -25.02 -14.25 36.74
CA GLY A 212 -26.00 -13.95 35.71
C GLY A 212 -25.78 -14.89 34.54
N LEU A 213 -26.74 -15.76 34.25
CA LEU A 213 -26.79 -16.54 32.99
C LEU A 213 -27.06 -15.58 31.83
N ASP A 214 -26.01 -15.00 31.31
CA ASP A 214 -26.08 -14.06 30.22
C ASP A 214 -26.27 -14.79 28.86
N ARG A 215 -26.76 -14.06 27.84
CA ARG A 215 -27.01 -14.61 26.48
C ARG A 215 -25.76 -15.28 25.88
N VAL A 216 -24.55 -14.78 26.19
CA VAL A 216 -23.28 -15.32 25.73
C VAL A 216 -22.97 -16.68 26.39
N ASP A 217 -23.24 -16.82 27.69
CA ASP A 217 -23.06 -18.11 28.40
C ASP A 217 -23.99 -19.21 27.85
N ARG A 218 -25.18 -18.83 27.41
CA ARG A 218 -26.13 -19.75 26.74
C ARG A 218 -25.67 -20.17 25.35
N LEU A 219 -25.08 -19.24 24.59
CA LEU A 219 -24.55 -19.50 23.25
C LEU A 219 -23.31 -20.42 23.31
N VAL A 220 -22.40 -20.18 24.26
CA VAL A 220 -21.22 -21.02 24.48
C VAL A 220 -21.62 -22.42 24.98
N ALA A 221 -22.64 -22.52 25.83
CA ALA A 221 -23.16 -23.79 26.32
C ALA A 221 -23.83 -24.65 25.23
N SER A 222 -24.35 -24.02 24.17
CA SER A 222 -25.01 -24.70 23.04
C SER A 222 -24.03 -25.40 22.09
N ILE A 223 -22.73 -25.02 22.08
CA ILE A 223 -21.70 -25.61 21.22
C ILE A 223 -21.24 -26.95 21.79
N ARG A 224 -21.96 -28.03 21.41
CA ARG A 224 -21.70 -29.40 21.91
C ARG A 224 -20.45 -30.07 21.33
N VAL A 225 -19.87 -29.53 20.28
CA VAL A 225 -18.70 -30.10 19.57
C VAL A 225 -17.39 -29.88 20.32
N LEU A 226 -17.31 -28.88 21.23
CA LEU A 226 -16.10 -28.56 21.97
C LEU A 226 -15.89 -29.49 23.17
N PRO A 227 -14.63 -29.95 23.44
CA PRO A 227 -14.30 -30.71 24.64
C PRO A 227 -14.62 -29.88 25.90
N ARG A 228 -14.86 -30.58 27.04
CA ARG A 228 -15.28 -29.95 28.29
C ARG A 228 -14.30 -28.88 28.78
N SER A 229 -13.00 -29.08 28.56
CA SER A 229 -11.93 -28.10 28.86
C SER A 229 -12.05 -26.81 28.01
N ALA A 230 -12.36 -26.94 26.73
CA ALA A 230 -12.53 -25.78 25.83
C ALA A 230 -13.79 -24.96 26.15
N ARG A 231 -14.90 -25.63 26.53
CA ARG A 231 -16.13 -24.93 26.98
C ARG A 231 -15.91 -24.18 28.29
N LEU A 232 -15.16 -24.78 29.24
CA LEU A 232 -14.76 -24.10 30.48
C LEU A 232 -13.85 -22.90 30.20
N ALA A 233 -12.87 -23.05 29.30
CA ALA A 233 -11.96 -21.98 28.88
C ALA A 233 -12.73 -20.82 28.24
N LEU A 234 -13.65 -21.09 27.31
CA LEU A 234 -14.44 -20.08 26.62
C LEU A 234 -15.40 -19.34 27.58
N ARG A 235 -16.06 -20.07 28.49
CA ARG A 235 -16.92 -19.48 29.53
C ARG A 235 -16.11 -18.62 30.50
N ASN A 236 -14.88 -19.00 30.79
CA ASN A 236 -14.01 -18.25 31.69
C ASN A 236 -13.46 -16.99 31.02
N ALA A 237 -13.14 -17.04 29.71
CA ALA A 237 -12.71 -15.90 28.92
C ALA A 237 -13.75 -14.78 28.93
N THR A 238 -15.05 -15.11 28.90
CA THR A 238 -16.15 -14.12 28.91
C THR A 238 -16.39 -13.42 30.25
N ARG A 239 -15.73 -13.87 31.32
CA ARG A 239 -15.95 -13.31 32.68
C ARG A 239 -15.39 -11.88 32.83
N GLN A 240 -14.34 -11.51 32.08
CA GLN A 240 -13.73 -10.18 32.09
C GLN A 240 -13.88 -9.49 30.71
N ARG A 241 -15.10 -9.18 30.35
CA ARG A 241 -15.51 -8.73 29.00
C ARG A 241 -14.71 -7.53 28.47
N ALA A 242 -14.44 -6.54 29.31
CA ALA A 242 -13.73 -5.34 28.87
C ALA A 242 -12.28 -5.65 28.45
N ARG A 243 -11.56 -6.46 29.23
CA ARG A 243 -10.18 -6.84 28.93
C ARG A 243 -10.10 -7.77 27.73
N LEU A 244 -11.00 -8.76 27.67
CA LEU A 244 -11.12 -9.64 26.50
C LEU A 244 -11.39 -8.85 25.23
N ALA A 245 -12.36 -7.90 25.28
CA ALA A 245 -12.71 -7.07 24.12
C ALA A 245 -11.52 -6.25 23.61
N ILE A 246 -10.71 -5.66 24.51
CA ILE A 246 -9.51 -4.91 24.16
C ILE A 246 -8.47 -5.82 23.49
N THR A 247 -8.22 -7.01 24.06
CA THR A 247 -7.25 -7.96 23.48
C THR A 247 -7.72 -8.49 22.13
N VAL A 248 -9.01 -8.84 22.02
CA VAL A 248 -9.61 -9.25 20.74
C VAL A 248 -9.53 -8.11 19.73
N ALA A 249 -9.90 -6.87 20.09
CA ALA A 249 -9.83 -5.73 19.21
C ALA A 249 -8.41 -5.44 18.68
N SER A 250 -7.40 -5.53 19.55
CA SER A 250 -6.00 -5.35 19.18
C SER A 250 -5.51 -6.39 18.17
N LEU A 251 -5.79 -7.69 18.42
CA LEU A 251 -5.45 -8.77 17.49
C LEU A 251 -6.28 -8.72 16.19
N THR A 252 -7.57 -8.35 16.30
CA THR A 252 -8.47 -8.13 15.14
C THR A 252 -7.91 -7.06 14.22
N LEU A 253 -7.47 -5.94 14.81
CA LEU A 253 -6.92 -4.82 14.04
C LEU A 253 -5.63 -5.22 13.30
N GLY A 254 -4.69 -5.89 14.00
CA GLY A 254 -3.48 -6.40 13.37
C GLY A 254 -3.77 -7.37 12.23
N GLY A 255 -4.72 -8.28 12.42
CA GLY A 255 -5.15 -9.22 11.39
C GLY A 255 -5.86 -8.57 10.21
N ALA A 256 -6.75 -7.63 10.49
CA ALA A 256 -7.47 -6.91 9.44
C ALA A 256 -6.52 -6.12 8.53
N VAL A 257 -5.55 -5.41 9.12
CA VAL A 257 -4.53 -4.68 8.37
C VAL A 257 -3.64 -5.64 7.56
N PHE A 258 -3.19 -6.75 8.15
CA PHE A 258 -2.38 -7.73 7.43
C PHE A 258 -3.13 -8.31 6.22
N MET A 259 -4.36 -8.76 6.41
CA MET A 259 -5.19 -9.29 5.33
C MET A 259 -5.50 -8.22 4.27
N ALA A 260 -5.66 -6.96 4.68
CA ALA A 260 -5.87 -5.84 3.75
C ALA A 260 -4.62 -5.59 2.89
N VAL A 261 -3.42 -5.67 3.45
CA VAL A 261 -2.16 -5.53 2.70
C VAL A 261 -1.99 -6.66 1.68
N VAL A 262 -2.30 -7.91 2.06
CA VAL A 262 -2.24 -9.04 1.11
C VAL A 262 -3.30 -8.89 0.01
N SER A 263 -4.49 -8.38 0.34
CA SER A 263 -5.54 -8.09 -0.64
C SER A 263 -5.14 -6.94 -1.57
N LEU A 264 -4.47 -5.91 -1.06
CA LEU A 264 -3.91 -4.83 -1.88
C LEU A 264 -2.91 -5.37 -2.91
N GLN A 265 -2.00 -6.27 -2.49
CA GLN A 265 -1.06 -6.93 -3.41
C GLN A 265 -1.80 -7.68 -4.53
N THR A 266 -2.87 -8.39 -4.19
CA THR A 266 -3.68 -9.12 -5.18
C THR A 266 -4.39 -8.14 -6.12
N SER A 267 -4.98 -7.06 -5.58
CA SER A 267 -5.64 -6.04 -6.40
C SER A 267 -4.68 -5.33 -7.36
N LEU A 268 -3.47 -5.00 -6.90
CA LEU A 268 -2.42 -4.43 -7.76
C LEU A 268 -2.03 -5.39 -8.88
N GLY A 269 -1.89 -6.68 -8.57
CA GLY A 269 -1.61 -7.72 -9.58
C GLY A 269 -2.74 -7.83 -10.61
N THR A 270 -4.00 -7.90 -10.15
CA THR A 270 -5.17 -7.99 -11.02
C THR A 270 -5.30 -6.76 -11.94
N THR A 271 -5.11 -5.55 -11.39
CA THR A 271 -5.15 -4.32 -12.17
C THR A 271 -4.03 -4.27 -13.20
N LEU A 272 -2.80 -4.69 -12.83
CA LEU A 272 -1.68 -4.79 -13.78
C LEU A 272 -1.95 -5.81 -14.88
N ASP A 273 -2.45 -7.00 -14.53
CA ASP A 273 -2.79 -8.03 -15.51
C ASP A 273 -3.84 -7.50 -16.51
N ARG A 274 -4.90 -6.86 -16.01
CA ARG A 274 -5.94 -6.26 -16.86
C ARG A 274 -5.40 -5.14 -17.76
N SER A 275 -4.51 -4.28 -17.22
CA SER A 275 -3.86 -3.25 -18.03
C SER A 275 -2.98 -3.84 -19.13
N LEU A 276 -2.30 -4.96 -18.85
CA LEU A 276 -1.48 -5.65 -19.84
C LEU A 276 -2.32 -6.46 -20.85
N GLU A 277 -3.50 -6.95 -20.46
CA GLU A 277 -4.45 -7.61 -21.37
C GLU A 277 -4.98 -6.66 -22.46
N PHE A 278 -5.10 -5.37 -22.15
CA PHE A 278 -5.42 -4.35 -23.16
C PHE A 278 -4.39 -4.35 -24.31
N PHE A 279 -3.10 -4.51 -23.94
CA PHE A 279 -2.00 -4.60 -24.89
C PHE A 279 -1.78 -6.07 -25.25
N GLY A 280 -2.49 -6.57 -26.25
CA GLY A 280 -2.35 -7.95 -26.75
C GLY A 280 -1.08 -8.20 -27.57
N PHE A 281 -0.03 -7.39 -27.35
CA PHE A 281 1.30 -7.55 -27.94
C PHE A 281 2.35 -7.80 -26.85
N ASP A 282 3.49 -8.36 -27.25
CA ASP A 282 4.58 -8.71 -26.34
C ASP A 282 5.71 -7.70 -26.34
N VAL A 283 6.01 -7.11 -27.49
CA VAL A 283 7.12 -6.18 -27.70
C VAL A 283 6.60 -4.94 -28.41
N GLN A 284 6.96 -3.77 -27.90
CA GLN A 284 6.80 -2.48 -28.59
C GLN A 284 8.16 -1.87 -28.81
N SER A 285 8.52 -1.63 -30.07
CA SER A 285 9.78 -0.97 -30.45
C SER A 285 9.48 0.35 -31.16
N SER A 286 10.07 1.45 -30.69
CA SER A 286 10.05 2.75 -31.36
C SER A 286 11.29 2.94 -32.22
N VAL A 287 11.16 3.60 -33.36
CA VAL A 287 12.27 3.96 -34.24
C VAL A 287 12.54 5.46 -34.16
N THR A 288 13.82 5.85 -34.26
CA THR A 288 14.25 7.25 -34.11
C THR A 288 13.72 8.19 -35.16
N ALA A 289 13.39 7.69 -36.36
CA ALA A 289 12.77 8.44 -37.42
C ALA A 289 11.67 7.61 -38.08
N PRO A 290 10.53 8.24 -38.48
CA PRO A 290 9.44 7.51 -39.11
C PRO A 290 9.89 6.79 -40.38
N ALA A 291 9.68 5.48 -40.43
CA ALA A 291 10.05 4.61 -41.54
C ALA A 291 8.81 4.11 -42.29
N ARG A 292 8.99 3.50 -43.46
CA ARG A 292 7.86 2.89 -44.19
C ARG A 292 7.26 1.75 -43.35
N ALA A 293 5.96 1.80 -43.15
CA ALA A 293 5.24 0.80 -42.36
C ALA A 293 5.48 -0.63 -42.89
N GLU A 294 5.44 -0.82 -44.20
CA GLU A 294 5.72 -2.09 -44.85
C GLU A 294 7.14 -2.63 -44.56
N THR A 295 8.14 -1.75 -44.48
CA THR A 295 9.53 -2.13 -44.19
C THR A 295 9.67 -2.60 -42.73
N LEU A 296 8.99 -1.95 -41.79
CA LEU A 296 8.99 -2.34 -40.38
C LEU A 296 8.34 -3.72 -40.21
N VAL A 297 7.19 -3.94 -40.80
CA VAL A 297 6.46 -5.22 -40.72
C VAL A 297 7.28 -6.34 -41.39
N ALA A 298 7.84 -6.10 -42.60
CA ALA A 298 8.65 -7.10 -43.28
C ALA A 298 9.92 -7.49 -42.52
N ALA A 299 10.48 -6.59 -41.70
CA ALA A 299 11.60 -6.92 -40.83
C ALA A 299 11.16 -7.87 -39.69
N ALA A 300 10.01 -7.60 -39.08
CA ALA A 300 9.46 -8.42 -38.02
C ALA A 300 9.03 -9.82 -38.48
N GLU A 301 8.42 -9.92 -39.67
CA GLU A 301 7.97 -11.20 -40.26
C GLU A 301 9.11 -12.16 -40.60
N ARG A 302 10.35 -11.67 -40.66
CA ARG A 302 11.55 -12.52 -40.86
C ARG A 302 11.99 -13.21 -39.57
N LEU A 303 11.53 -12.74 -38.42
CA LEU A 303 11.90 -13.32 -37.13
C LEU A 303 11.05 -14.56 -36.84
N PRO A 304 11.67 -15.70 -36.51
CA PRO A 304 10.93 -16.95 -36.30
C PRO A 304 10.04 -16.91 -35.03
N GLU A 305 10.32 -16.02 -34.10
CA GLU A 305 9.56 -15.82 -32.86
C GLU A 305 8.33 -14.93 -33.06
N THR A 306 8.15 -14.28 -34.20
CA THR A 306 7.04 -13.37 -34.47
C THR A 306 5.79 -14.14 -34.95
N GLU A 307 4.69 -14.00 -34.24
CA GLU A 307 3.37 -14.47 -34.63
C GLU A 307 2.63 -13.42 -35.45
N ALA A 308 2.64 -12.16 -34.98
CA ALA A 308 2.01 -11.03 -35.66
C ALA A 308 2.85 -9.75 -35.43
N ALA A 309 2.78 -8.82 -36.40
CA ALA A 309 3.43 -7.54 -36.32
C ALA A 309 2.51 -6.43 -36.86
N GLU A 310 2.38 -5.33 -36.14
CA GLU A 310 1.59 -4.18 -36.56
C GLU A 310 2.40 -2.88 -36.47
N PRO A 311 2.39 -2.07 -37.54
CA PRO A 311 3.05 -0.78 -37.55
C PRO A 311 2.14 0.26 -36.87
N TRP A 312 2.68 1.04 -35.96
CA TRP A 312 1.98 2.10 -35.26
C TRP A 312 2.63 3.45 -35.53
N LEU A 313 1.80 4.49 -35.55
CA LEU A 313 2.26 5.87 -35.55
C LEU A 313 1.81 6.53 -34.24
N VAL A 314 2.76 7.00 -33.47
CA VAL A 314 2.50 7.70 -32.21
C VAL A 314 2.87 9.15 -32.41
N GLN A 315 1.90 10.05 -32.25
CA GLN A 315 2.07 11.48 -32.42
C GLN A 315 1.50 12.24 -31.22
N PRO A 316 2.19 13.29 -30.75
CA PRO A 316 1.57 14.21 -29.81
C PRO A 316 0.46 14.99 -30.54
N ALA A 317 -0.66 15.18 -29.87
CA ALA A 317 -1.77 15.99 -30.34
C ALA A 317 -2.28 16.91 -29.24
N GLN A 318 -2.85 18.04 -29.61
CA GLN A 318 -3.50 18.97 -28.70
C GLN A 318 -4.92 19.26 -29.20
N LEU A 319 -5.86 19.35 -28.27
CA LEU A 319 -7.22 19.79 -28.56
C LEU A 319 -7.27 21.30 -28.61
N GLU A 320 -7.83 21.86 -29.69
CA GLU A 320 -8.18 23.27 -29.75
C GLU A 320 -9.58 23.48 -29.15
N ARG A 321 -9.66 24.27 -28.09
CA ARG A 321 -10.94 24.59 -27.43
C ARG A 321 -11.67 25.75 -28.15
N PRO A 322 -12.98 25.86 -27.99
CA PRO A 322 -13.76 26.95 -28.64
C PRO A 322 -13.35 28.37 -28.23
N ASP A 323 -12.66 28.51 -27.08
CA ASP A 323 -12.12 29.78 -26.61
C ASP A 323 -10.76 30.15 -27.21
N GLY A 324 -10.20 29.29 -28.06
CA GLY A 324 -8.89 29.45 -28.70
C GLY A 324 -7.72 28.97 -27.84
N SER A 325 -7.96 28.39 -26.65
CA SER A 325 -6.92 27.74 -25.88
C SER A 325 -6.67 26.31 -26.36
N THR A 326 -5.47 25.80 -26.12
CA THR A 326 -5.11 24.41 -26.42
C THR A 326 -5.05 23.58 -25.14
N SER A 327 -5.33 22.27 -25.26
CA SER A 327 -5.11 21.34 -24.17
C SER A 327 -3.62 21.09 -23.92
N ALA A 328 -3.28 20.40 -22.84
CA ALA A 328 -1.97 19.73 -22.75
C ALA A 328 -1.82 18.73 -23.91
N ALA A 329 -0.58 18.48 -24.32
CA ALA A 329 -0.31 17.47 -25.35
C ALA A 329 -0.52 16.05 -24.79
N PHE A 330 -1.22 15.21 -25.51
CA PHE A 330 -1.42 13.80 -25.22
C PHE A 330 -1.04 12.91 -26.39
N SER A 331 -0.72 11.65 -26.10
CA SER A 331 -0.31 10.70 -27.12
C SER A 331 -1.49 10.23 -27.96
N THR A 332 -1.38 10.36 -29.28
CA THR A 332 -2.35 9.81 -30.24
C THR A 332 -1.73 8.63 -30.95
N PHE A 333 -2.36 7.47 -30.82
CA PHE A 333 -1.92 6.20 -31.37
C PHE A 333 -2.70 5.90 -32.65
N GLY A 334 -2.01 5.90 -33.79
CA GLY A 334 -2.53 5.43 -35.07
C GLY A 334 -2.21 3.94 -35.22
N THR A 335 -3.24 3.11 -35.23
CA THR A 335 -3.13 1.66 -35.36
C THR A 335 -3.73 1.18 -36.69
N PRO A 336 -3.34 0.02 -37.24
CA PRO A 336 -3.99 -0.54 -38.42
C PRO A 336 -5.49 -0.68 -38.22
N GLY A 337 -6.28 -0.39 -39.23
CA GLY A 337 -7.72 -0.59 -39.20
C GLY A 337 -8.03 -2.08 -39.02
N GLY A 338 -8.72 -2.41 -37.90
CA GLY A 338 -8.98 -3.81 -37.53
C GLY A 338 -7.81 -4.46 -36.78
N SER A 339 -6.98 -3.67 -36.11
CA SER A 339 -5.90 -4.17 -35.22
C SER A 339 -6.41 -5.28 -34.30
N THR A 340 -5.63 -6.35 -34.18
CA THR A 340 -5.87 -7.49 -33.29
C THR A 340 -4.99 -7.44 -32.05
N THR A 341 -4.04 -6.51 -32.01
CA THR A 341 -3.08 -6.35 -30.91
C THR A 341 -3.61 -5.49 -29.77
N LEU A 342 -4.81 -4.90 -29.90
CA LEU A 342 -5.49 -4.17 -28.84
C LEU A 342 -6.81 -4.83 -28.47
N GLN A 343 -7.09 -4.94 -27.17
CA GLN A 343 -8.33 -5.47 -26.62
C GLN A 343 -9.03 -4.40 -25.75
N PRO A 344 -9.67 -3.41 -26.40
CA PRO A 344 -10.26 -2.27 -25.70
C PRO A 344 -11.52 -2.64 -24.93
N ASP A 345 -11.60 -2.20 -23.68
CA ASP A 345 -12.84 -2.22 -22.90
C ASP A 345 -13.63 -0.93 -23.18
N VAL A 346 -14.58 -1.02 -24.11
CA VAL A 346 -15.37 0.12 -24.57
C VAL A 346 -16.46 0.45 -23.56
N THR A 347 -16.35 1.60 -22.90
CA THR A 347 -17.34 2.08 -21.92
C THR A 347 -18.54 2.74 -22.57
N THR A 348 -18.33 3.49 -23.66
CA THR A 348 -19.40 4.19 -24.39
C THR A 348 -19.05 4.26 -25.87
N GLY A 349 -20.05 4.14 -26.74
CA GLY A 349 -19.84 4.18 -28.18
C GLY A 349 -19.31 2.88 -28.77
N ARG A 350 -18.31 2.93 -29.63
CA ARG A 350 -17.69 1.79 -30.30
C ARG A 350 -16.18 1.95 -30.48
N TRP A 351 -15.50 0.85 -30.72
CA TRP A 351 -14.11 0.85 -31.18
C TRP A 351 -13.99 1.25 -32.66
N LEU A 352 -12.78 1.53 -33.12
CA LEU A 352 -12.43 1.88 -34.49
C LEU A 352 -12.83 0.76 -35.48
N LEU A 353 -13.37 1.15 -36.61
CA LEU A 353 -13.60 0.26 -37.73
C LEU A 353 -12.50 0.47 -38.82
N PRO A 354 -12.16 -0.55 -39.63
CA PRO A 354 -11.10 -0.45 -40.63
C PRO A 354 -11.25 0.72 -41.59
N ASP A 355 -12.49 1.06 -41.95
CA ASP A 355 -12.80 2.09 -42.93
C ASP A 355 -13.08 3.47 -42.31
N ASP A 356 -12.93 3.60 -40.98
CA ASP A 356 -13.09 4.90 -40.33
C ASP A 356 -11.99 5.87 -40.80
N ALA A 357 -12.41 7.04 -41.31
CA ALA A 357 -11.51 8.11 -41.65
C ALA A 357 -11.20 8.96 -40.40
N ASN A 358 -11.63 10.07 -40.16
CA ASN A 358 -11.29 10.91 -39.00
C ASN A 358 -12.07 10.50 -37.72
N ALA A 359 -12.03 9.22 -37.35
CA ALA A 359 -12.64 8.72 -36.15
C ALA A 359 -11.62 8.63 -35.01
N LEU A 360 -12.07 8.93 -33.80
CA LEU A 360 -11.24 9.00 -32.62
C LEU A 360 -11.89 8.22 -31.48
N VAL A 361 -11.11 7.41 -30.82
CA VAL A 361 -11.49 6.79 -29.55
C VAL A 361 -10.60 7.38 -28.45
N VAL A 362 -11.22 7.83 -27.37
CA VAL A 362 -10.53 8.52 -26.27
C VAL A 362 -10.57 7.67 -25.01
N THR A 363 -9.59 7.83 -24.16
CA THR A 363 -9.57 7.22 -22.83
C THR A 363 -10.45 8.01 -21.86
N ASP A 364 -11.09 7.32 -20.90
CA ASP A 364 -12.02 7.92 -19.95
C ASP A 364 -11.36 8.97 -19.02
N ASN A 365 -10.07 8.80 -18.68
CA ASN A 365 -9.31 9.77 -17.91
C ASN A 365 -9.07 11.11 -18.66
N LEU A 366 -9.17 11.13 -19.98
CA LEU A 366 -9.14 12.38 -20.74
C LEU A 366 -10.40 13.21 -20.53
N LEU A 367 -11.55 12.58 -20.29
CA LEU A 367 -12.82 13.28 -20.04
C LEU A 367 -12.84 14.01 -18.68
N GLU A 368 -11.92 13.70 -17.77
CA GLU A 368 -11.80 14.43 -16.51
C GLU A 368 -11.27 15.86 -16.74
N ASP A 369 -10.33 16.02 -17.67
CA ASP A 369 -9.74 17.31 -18.03
C ASP A 369 -10.53 18.02 -19.15
N GLU A 370 -11.18 17.24 -20.02
CA GLU A 370 -11.98 17.74 -21.16
C GLU A 370 -13.43 17.22 -21.08
N PRO A 371 -14.25 17.74 -20.12
CA PRO A 371 -15.59 17.23 -19.85
C PRO A 371 -16.60 17.49 -20.97
N ASP A 372 -16.28 18.38 -21.92
CA ASP A 372 -17.12 18.68 -23.09
C ASP A 372 -17.01 17.62 -24.19
N LEU A 373 -16.04 16.67 -24.07
CA LEU A 373 -15.90 15.57 -25.00
C LEU A 373 -16.99 14.51 -24.75
N SER A 374 -17.64 14.12 -25.83
CA SER A 374 -18.65 13.04 -25.80
C SER A 374 -18.68 12.30 -27.13
N VAL A 375 -19.20 11.08 -27.11
CA VAL A 375 -19.39 10.32 -28.35
C VAL A 375 -20.30 11.06 -29.30
N GLY A 376 -19.81 11.30 -30.53
CA GLY A 376 -20.44 12.10 -31.58
C GLY A 376 -19.97 13.55 -31.66
N SER A 377 -19.17 14.06 -30.70
CA SER A 377 -18.57 15.37 -30.80
C SER A 377 -17.50 15.41 -31.91
N VAL A 378 -17.44 16.52 -32.63
CA VAL A 378 -16.38 16.81 -33.57
C VAL A 378 -15.41 17.78 -32.92
N VAL A 379 -14.15 17.39 -32.85
CA VAL A 379 -13.11 18.13 -32.14
C VAL A 379 -11.96 18.47 -33.09
N PRO A 380 -11.49 19.72 -33.11
CA PRO A 380 -10.29 20.10 -33.85
C PRO A 380 -9.05 19.64 -33.07
N LEU A 381 -8.24 18.78 -33.70
CA LEU A 381 -6.94 18.35 -33.18
C LEU A 381 -5.81 19.00 -33.95
N SER A 382 -4.89 19.62 -33.23
CA SER A 382 -3.62 20.09 -33.76
C SER A 382 -2.60 18.95 -33.66
N ILE A 383 -2.10 18.51 -34.83
CA ILE A 383 -1.12 17.43 -34.98
C ILE A 383 -0.06 17.92 -35.97
N ALA A 384 1.21 17.97 -35.58
CA ALA A 384 2.31 18.47 -36.40
C ALA A 384 1.97 19.80 -37.08
N ASP A 385 1.53 20.80 -36.30
CA ASP A 385 1.11 22.16 -36.73
C ASP A 385 -0.04 22.22 -37.76
N ARG A 386 -0.83 21.16 -37.84
CA ARG A 386 -2.01 21.08 -38.70
C ARG A 386 -3.24 20.75 -37.89
N THR A 387 -4.23 21.63 -37.98
CA THR A 387 -5.52 21.39 -37.32
C THR A 387 -6.45 20.64 -38.25
N THR A 388 -6.98 19.53 -37.78
CA THR A 388 -7.96 18.70 -38.53
C THR A 388 -9.11 18.31 -37.61
N ASP A 389 -10.31 18.21 -38.17
CA ASP A 389 -11.51 17.81 -37.42
C ASP A 389 -11.62 16.29 -37.28
N TRP A 390 -11.85 15.83 -36.05
CA TRP A 390 -12.01 14.42 -35.71
C TRP A 390 -13.32 14.18 -34.99
N THR A 391 -13.95 13.05 -35.25
CA THR A 391 -15.20 12.66 -34.60
C THR A 391 -14.92 11.64 -33.50
N VAL A 392 -15.30 11.91 -32.27
CA VAL A 392 -15.22 10.94 -31.17
C VAL A 392 -16.27 9.87 -31.38
N VAL A 393 -15.86 8.61 -31.62
CA VAL A 393 -16.74 7.46 -31.88
C VAL A 393 -16.89 6.53 -30.69
N GLY A 394 -15.98 6.63 -29.72
CA GLY A 394 -16.03 5.82 -28.51
C GLY A 394 -15.13 6.32 -27.40
N VAL A 395 -15.42 5.81 -26.21
CA VAL A 395 -14.63 6.02 -24.99
C VAL A 395 -14.26 4.64 -24.45
N ILE A 396 -13.00 4.46 -24.07
CA ILE A 396 -12.48 3.22 -23.48
C ILE A 396 -12.00 3.47 -22.06
N GLU A 397 -11.98 2.43 -21.26
CA GLU A 397 -11.28 2.46 -19.96
C GLU A 397 -9.78 2.65 -20.20
N ALA A 398 -9.17 3.64 -19.52
CA ALA A 398 -7.75 3.95 -19.69
C ALA A 398 -6.88 2.77 -19.23
N PRO A 399 -6.06 2.15 -20.10
CA PRO A 399 -5.19 1.02 -19.71
C PRO A 399 -4.00 1.48 -18.86
N THR A 400 -3.62 2.74 -18.97
CA THR A 400 -2.50 3.39 -18.26
C THR A 400 -2.95 4.72 -17.67
N PRO A 401 -2.20 5.29 -16.70
CA PRO A 401 -2.50 6.61 -16.15
C PRO A 401 -2.41 7.75 -17.17
N GLN A 402 -1.65 7.56 -18.27
CA GLN A 402 -1.50 8.55 -19.32
C GLN A 402 -2.78 8.64 -20.15
N GLN A 403 -3.18 9.87 -20.43
CA GLN A 403 -4.25 10.17 -21.37
C GLN A 403 -3.82 9.81 -22.79
N ALA A 404 -4.71 9.16 -23.53
CA ALA A 404 -4.41 8.71 -24.86
C ALA A 404 -5.63 8.80 -25.79
N MET A 405 -5.36 8.93 -27.06
CA MET A 405 -6.34 8.80 -28.13
C MET A 405 -5.90 7.73 -29.12
N TYR A 406 -6.87 7.05 -29.71
CA TYR A 406 -6.64 6.00 -30.70
C TYR A 406 -7.39 6.33 -31.98
N THR A 407 -6.75 6.14 -33.11
CA THR A 407 -7.31 6.34 -34.44
C THR A 407 -6.69 5.34 -35.43
N ASN A 408 -7.19 5.30 -36.67
CA ASN A 408 -6.57 4.50 -37.71
C ASN A 408 -5.25 5.11 -38.18
N LEU A 409 -4.26 4.28 -38.49
CA LEU A 409 -2.92 4.67 -38.92
C LEU A 409 -2.92 5.59 -40.15
N GLY A 410 -3.76 5.27 -41.18
CA GLY A 410 -3.82 6.04 -42.41
C GLY A 410 -4.18 7.50 -42.20
N PRO A 411 -5.34 7.80 -41.57
CA PRO A 411 -5.76 9.16 -41.27
C PRO A 411 -4.76 9.94 -40.41
N LEU A 412 -4.18 9.32 -39.41
CA LEU A 412 -3.16 9.97 -38.57
C LEU A 412 -1.90 10.28 -39.36
N ALA A 413 -1.45 9.35 -40.20
CA ALA A 413 -0.27 9.56 -41.06
C ALA A 413 -0.47 10.69 -42.08
N GLU A 414 -1.69 10.83 -42.62
CA GLU A 414 -2.03 11.95 -43.53
C GLU A 414 -2.05 13.27 -42.76
N ALA A 415 -2.69 13.33 -41.58
CA ALA A 415 -2.73 14.53 -40.74
C ALA A 415 -1.32 14.97 -40.31
N SER A 416 -0.44 14.02 -40.00
CA SER A 416 0.95 14.27 -39.61
C SER A 416 1.89 14.55 -40.78
N GLY A 417 1.42 14.47 -42.04
CA GLY A 417 2.29 14.62 -43.22
C GLY A 417 3.26 13.45 -43.43
N LEU A 418 2.97 12.28 -42.89
CA LEU A 418 3.80 11.05 -42.91
C LEU A 418 3.06 9.88 -43.61
N PRO A 419 2.47 10.02 -44.79
CA PRO A 419 1.65 8.98 -45.40
C PRO A 419 2.44 7.69 -45.61
N GLY A 420 1.88 6.56 -45.16
CA GLY A 420 2.47 5.24 -45.26
C GLY A 420 3.69 5.01 -44.36
N ARG A 421 3.93 5.89 -43.39
CA ARG A 421 5.02 5.74 -42.41
C ARG A 421 4.49 5.42 -41.02
N ALA A 422 5.36 4.83 -40.22
CA ALA A 422 5.16 4.50 -38.82
C ALA A 422 6.45 4.80 -38.02
N ASN A 423 6.33 5.09 -36.73
CA ASN A 423 7.45 5.33 -35.84
C ASN A 423 7.52 4.32 -34.69
N ALA A 424 6.58 3.38 -34.67
CA ALA A 424 6.60 2.26 -33.72
C ALA A 424 6.15 0.98 -34.42
N LEU A 425 6.61 -0.16 -33.91
CA LEU A 425 6.22 -1.50 -34.32
C LEU A 425 5.86 -2.29 -33.08
N VAL A 426 4.72 -2.93 -33.05
CA VAL A 426 4.35 -3.89 -32.01
C VAL A 426 4.37 -5.30 -32.54
N LEU A 427 4.82 -6.24 -31.71
CA LEU A 427 4.96 -7.67 -32.03
C LEU A 427 4.19 -8.51 -31.03
N THR A 428 3.53 -9.54 -31.52
CA THR A 428 3.09 -10.69 -30.75
C THR A 428 4.06 -11.83 -31.00
N THR A 429 4.56 -12.44 -29.93
CA THR A 429 5.55 -13.53 -30.02
C THR A 429 4.88 -14.89 -29.84
N THR A 430 5.48 -15.94 -30.40
CA THR A 430 4.98 -17.32 -30.32
C THR A 430 4.93 -17.87 -28.88
N SER A 431 5.69 -17.29 -27.97
CA SER A 431 5.66 -17.58 -26.54
C SER A 431 5.72 -16.25 -25.77
N HIS A 432 4.78 -16.05 -24.84
CA HIS A 432 4.66 -14.82 -24.06
C HIS A 432 5.59 -14.78 -22.82
N ASP A 433 6.61 -15.66 -22.77
CA ASP A 433 7.61 -15.61 -21.71
C ASP A 433 8.64 -14.50 -21.96
N ARG A 434 9.18 -13.95 -20.87
CA ARG A 434 10.09 -12.81 -20.93
C ARG A 434 11.33 -13.06 -21.79
N ALA A 435 11.91 -14.27 -21.75
CA ALA A 435 13.14 -14.55 -22.50
C ALA A 435 12.87 -14.46 -24.00
N THR A 436 11.77 -15.05 -24.48
CA THR A 436 11.36 -14.97 -25.89
C THR A 436 11.07 -13.53 -26.29
N GLN A 437 10.42 -12.73 -25.44
CA GLN A 437 10.16 -11.31 -25.71
C GLN A 437 11.45 -10.49 -25.82
N ASP A 438 12.40 -10.68 -24.88
CA ASP A 438 13.67 -9.96 -24.87
C ASP A 438 14.54 -10.37 -26.07
N ASP A 439 14.55 -11.65 -26.44
CA ASP A 439 15.26 -12.17 -27.63
C ASP A 439 14.64 -11.61 -28.92
N ALA A 440 13.31 -11.58 -29.03
CA ALA A 440 12.61 -11.00 -30.18
C ALA A 440 12.87 -9.49 -30.32
N ALA A 441 12.89 -8.75 -29.19
CA ALA A 441 13.23 -7.33 -29.21
C ALA A 441 14.67 -7.06 -29.66
N ALA A 442 15.63 -7.91 -29.25
CA ALA A 442 17.01 -7.82 -29.68
C ALA A 442 17.17 -8.17 -31.16
N ALA A 443 16.58 -9.27 -31.61
CA ALA A 443 16.61 -9.71 -33.01
C ALA A 443 15.96 -8.67 -33.94
N LEU A 444 14.84 -8.06 -33.52
CA LEU A 444 14.20 -6.99 -34.27
C LEU A 444 15.11 -5.77 -34.44
N ARG A 445 15.81 -5.39 -33.39
CA ARG A 445 16.77 -4.27 -33.46
C ARG A 445 17.87 -4.53 -34.46
N ASP A 446 18.43 -5.75 -34.46
CA ASP A 446 19.49 -6.14 -35.38
C ASP A 446 18.98 -6.18 -36.82
N GLU A 447 17.78 -6.72 -37.08
CA GLU A 447 17.18 -6.79 -38.41
C GLU A 447 16.83 -5.40 -38.98
N LEU A 448 16.30 -4.50 -38.13
CA LEU A 448 16.05 -3.11 -38.52
C LEU A 448 17.35 -2.35 -38.81
N ALA A 449 18.41 -2.59 -38.06
CA ALA A 449 19.73 -2.00 -38.29
C ALA A 449 20.31 -2.40 -39.66
N VAL A 450 20.12 -3.64 -40.12
CA VAL A 450 20.47 -4.07 -41.47
C VAL A 450 19.72 -3.25 -42.52
N SER A 451 18.50 -2.82 -42.25
CA SER A 451 17.71 -1.99 -43.12
C SER A 451 17.99 -0.48 -42.97
N GLY A 452 19.01 -0.11 -42.17
CA GLY A 452 19.37 1.30 -41.91
C GLY A 452 18.39 2.03 -40.99
N ILE A 453 17.54 1.32 -40.27
CA ILE A 453 16.55 1.86 -39.32
C ILE A 453 17.09 1.70 -37.91
N THR A 454 17.22 2.82 -37.20
CA THR A 454 17.68 2.82 -35.81
C THR A 454 16.50 2.68 -34.85
N VAL A 455 16.57 1.69 -33.97
CA VAL A 455 15.59 1.53 -32.89
C VAL A 455 15.98 2.45 -31.73
N GLY A 456 15.05 3.32 -31.32
CA GLY A 456 15.23 4.23 -30.20
C GLY A 456 15.02 3.55 -28.85
N SER A 457 13.91 2.81 -28.71
CA SER A 457 13.61 2.04 -27.52
C SER A 457 12.83 0.78 -27.84
N SER A 458 12.98 -0.25 -27.02
CA SER A 458 12.15 -1.45 -27.06
C SER A 458 11.66 -1.74 -25.64
N LEU A 459 10.36 -1.93 -25.48
CA LEU A 459 9.71 -2.28 -24.23
C LEU A 459 9.00 -3.62 -24.40
N THR A 460 9.22 -4.55 -23.48
CA THR A 460 8.50 -5.81 -23.45
C THR A 460 7.48 -5.81 -22.33
N THR A 461 6.33 -6.48 -22.52
CA THR A 461 5.30 -6.59 -21.47
C THR A 461 5.85 -7.32 -20.24
N GLY A 462 6.77 -8.29 -20.44
CA GLY A 462 7.48 -8.95 -19.36
C GLY A 462 8.33 -7.99 -18.52
N TYR A 463 9.05 -7.06 -19.16
CA TYR A 463 9.84 -6.04 -18.48
C TYR A 463 8.94 -5.07 -17.69
N ILE A 464 7.84 -4.60 -18.30
CA ILE A 464 6.87 -3.71 -17.64
C ILE A 464 6.29 -4.41 -16.40
N ARG A 465 5.87 -5.67 -16.53
CA ARG A 465 5.34 -6.47 -15.42
C ARG A 465 6.33 -6.60 -14.28
N GLU A 466 7.59 -6.89 -14.57
CA GLU A 466 8.62 -7.03 -13.55
C GLU A 466 8.90 -5.72 -12.84
N GLN A 467 9.07 -4.63 -13.57
CA GLN A 467 9.30 -3.29 -13.00
C GLN A 467 8.17 -2.85 -12.08
N GLN A 468 6.92 -3.01 -12.52
CA GLN A 468 5.76 -2.66 -11.70
C GLN A 468 5.64 -3.57 -10.47
N THR A 469 5.89 -4.87 -10.63
CA THR A 469 5.88 -5.81 -9.51
C THR A 469 6.96 -5.49 -8.48
N LEU A 470 8.15 -5.07 -8.89
CA LEU A 470 9.22 -4.64 -8.00
C LEU A 470 8.83 -3.37 -7.24
N LEU A 471 8.34 -2.34 -7.93
CA LEU A 471 7.93 -1.08 -7.31
C LEU A 471 6.81 -1.28 -6.29
N PHE A 472 5.75 -1.99 -6.66
CA PHE A 472 4.65 -2.30 -5.75
C PHE A 472 5.07 -3.27 -4.63
N GLY A 473 6.00 -4.19 -4.93
CA GLY A 473 6.54 -5.14 -3.95
C GLY A 473 7.22 -4.44 -2.78
N VAL A 474 7.93 -3.33 -3.01
CA VAL A 474 8.52 -2.50 -1.94
C VAL A 474 7.43 -1.95 -1.03
N LEU A 475 6.42 -1.31 -1.61
CA LEU A 475 5.30 -0.72 -0.86
C LEU A 475 4.59 -1.79 -0.02
N VAL A 476 4.20 -2.90 -0.66
CA VAL A 476 3.48 -4.01 0.00
C VAL A 476 4.33 -4.62 1.11
N SER A 477 5.64 -4.84 0.88
CA SER A 477 6.54 -5.39 1.89
C SER A 477 6.63 -4.50 3.12
N PHE A 478 6.72 -3.19 2.92
CA PHE A 478 6.74 -2.22 4.01
C PHE A 478 5.43 -2.23 4.81
N LEU A 479 4.29 -2.20 4.13
CA LEU A 479 2.96 -2.29 4.76
C LEU A 479 2.79 -3.62 5.52
N ALA A 480 3.30 -4.74 4.97
CA ALA A 480 3.26 -6.05 5.61
C ALA A 480 4.08 -6.08 6.91
N VAL A 481 5.28 -5.50 6.92
CA VAL A 481 6.09 -5.36 8.13
C VAL A 481 5.34 -4.56 9.20
N MET A 482 4.73 -3.42 8.82
CA MET A 482 3.93 -2.61 9.74
C MET A 482 2.74 -3.40 10.30
N ALA A 483 2.03 -4.15 9.46
CA ALA A 483 0.91 -5.00 9.87
C ALA A 483 1.34 -6.10 10.86
N LEU A 484 2.50 -6.73 10.62
CA LEU A 484 3.08 -7.72 11.54
C LEU A 484 3.47 -7.10 12.88
N LEU A 485 3.98 -5.87 12.89
CA LEU A 485 4.27 -5.15 14.14
C LEU A 485 3.00 -4.89 14.95
N VAL A 486 1.89 -4.46 14.29
CA VAL A 486 0.58 -4.32 14.96
C VAL A 486 0.12 -5.66 15.54
N GLY A 487 0.26 -6.74 14.79
CA GLY A 487 -0.04 -8.10 15.24
C GLY A 487 0.81 -8.54 16.45
N ALA A 488 2.10 -8.23 16.44
CA ALA A 488 3.01 -8.52 17.55
C ALA A 488 2.61 -7.77 18.84
N VAL A 489 2.23 -6.49 18.74
CA VAL A 489 1.68 -5.71 19.86
C VAL A 489 0.42 -6.38 20.41
N GLY A 490 -0.48 -6.85 19.54
CA GLY A 490 -1.66 -7.64 19.93
C GLY A 490 -1.29 -8.93 20.67
N GLY A 491 -0.26 -9.62 20.21
CA GLY A 491 0.28 -10.84 20.85
C GLY A 491 0.85 -10.57 22.24
N ILE A 492 1.60 -9.49 22.42
CA ILE A 492 2.10 -9.06 23.74
C ILE A 492 0.92 -8.72 24.67
N GLY A 493 -0.11 -8.04 24.13
CA GLY A 493 -1.36 -7.77 24.85
C GLY A 493 -2.07 -9.04 25.32
N LEU A 494 -2.13 -10.06 24.47
CA LEU A 494 -2.66 -11.39 24.82
C LEU A 494 -1.84 -12.03 25.94
N SER A 495 -0.50 -12.00 25.86
CA SER A 495 0.39 -12.54 26.89
C SER A 495 0.17 -11.86 28.25
N GLY A 496 0.04 -10.52 28.26
CA GLY A 496 -0.27 -9.76 29.47
C GLY A 496 -1.64 -10.14 30.06
N THR A 497 -2.66 -10.26 29.22
CA THR A 497 -4.01 -10.70 29.62
C THR A 497 -3.99 -12.10 30.22
N MET A 498 -3.28 -13.04 29.59
CA MET A 498 -3.16 -14.42 30.10
C MET A 498 -2.39 -14.48 31.42
N SER A 499 -1.31 -13.69 31.56
CA SER A 499 -0.54 -13.63 32.83
C SER A 499 -1.41 -13.16 33.97
N LEU A 500 -2.25 -12.16 33.76
CA LEU A 500 -3.16 -11.65 34.77
C LEU A 500 -4.29 -12.65 35.06
N ASN A 501 -4.84 -13.33 34.04
CA ASN A 501 -5.82 -14.40 34.27
C ASN A 501 -5.25 -15.53 35.15
N VAL A 502 -3.97 -15.89 34.95
CA VAL A 502 -3.29 -16.88 35.81
C VAL A 502 -3.20 -16.37 37.25
N ALA A 503 -2.78 -15.12 37.47
CA ALA A 503 -2.64 -14.55 38.81
C ALA A 503 -3.99 -14.48 39.57
N GLU A 504 -5.05 -14.01 38.90
CA GLU A 504 -6.39 -13.90 39.50
C GLU A 504 -7.03 -15.26 39.80
N ARG A 505 -6.65 -16.31 39.06
CA ARG A 505 -7.18 -17.67 39.20
C ARG A 505 -6.22 -18.62 39.93
N ALA A 506 -5.19 -18.09 40.62
CA ALA A 506 -4.19 -18.91 41.32
C ALA A 506 -4.84 -19.87 42.32
N ARG A 507 -5.86 -19.45 43.06
CA ARG A 507 -6.60 -20.29 44.00
C ARG A 507 -7.40 -21.42 43.30
N GLU A 508 -8.07 -21.10 42.18
CA GLU A 508 -8.77 -22.12 41.38
C GLU A 508 -7.79 -23.18 40.85
N ILE A 509 -6.60 -22.74 40.39
CA ILE A 509 -5.52 -23.60 39.91
C ILE A 509 -5.02 -24.49 41.07
N GLY A 510 -4.84 -23.91 42.26
CA GLY A 510 -4.45 -24.65 43.46
C GLY A 510 -5.44 -25.75 43.84
N VAL A 511 -6.75 -25.45 43.79
CA VAL A 511 -7.80 -26.44 44.04
C VAL A 511 -7.79 -27.54 42.97
N LEU A 512 -7.69 -27.20 41.71
CA LEU A 512 -7.59 -28.17 40.61
C LEU A 512 -6.38 -29.11 40.82
N ARG A 513 -5.25 -28.59 41.26
CA ARG A 513 -4.06 -29.40 41.57
C ARG A 513 -4.23 -30.27 42.82
N ALA A 514 -4.90 -29.77 43.84
CA ALA A 514 -5.20 -30.53 45.06
C ALA A 514 -6.07 -31.76 44.75
N ILE A 515 -6.96 -31.67 43.75
CA ILE A 515 -7.80 -32.79 43.29
C ILE A 515 -7.13 -33.63 42.19
N GLY A 516 -5.83 -33.39 41.87
CA GLY A 516 -5.01 -34.24 41.01
C GLY A 516 -4.80 -33.75 39.57
N ALA A 517 -5.09 -32.49 39.25
CA ALA A 517 -4.79 -31.97 37.90
C ALA A 517 -3.28 -31.95 37.65
N SER A 518 -2.87 -32.53 36.51
CA SER A 518 -1.46 -32.53 36.07
C SER A 518 -1.02 -31.15 35.53
N ASN A 519 0.29 -30.88 35.55
CA ASN A 519 0.88 -29.69 34.95
C ASN A 519 0.51 -29.56 33.46
N ARG A 520 0.36 -30.69 32.76
CA ARG A 520 -0.03 -30.74 31.36
C ARG A 520 -1.47 -30.30 31.17
N ALA A 521 -2.38 -30.73 32.02
CA ALA A 521 -3.78 -30.33 31.99
C ALA A 521 -3.94 -28.82 32.25
N THR A 522 -3.21 -28.26 33.21
CA THR A 522 -3.21 -26.83 33.52
C THR A 522 -2.70 -26.01 32.32
N ARG A 523 -1.58 -26.41 31.71
CA ARG A 523 -1.07 -25.73 30.48
C ARG A 523 -2.07 -25.77 29.33
N GLN A 524 -2.72 -26.91 29.10
CA GLN A 524 -3.70 -27.07 28.01
C GLN A 524 -4.90 -26.13 28.18
N ILE A 525 -5.38 -25.88 29.40
CA ILE A 525 -6.49 -24.97 29.65
C ILE A 525 -6.14 -23.55 29.15
N PHE A 526 -4.98 -23.03 29.52
CA PHE A 526 -4.55 -21.68 29.10
C PHE A 526 -4.20 -21.57 27.62
N LEU A 527 -3.56 -22.62 27.05
CA LEU A 527 -3.30 -22.68 25.62
C LEU A 527 -4.60 -22.66 24.78
N VAL A 528 -5.59 -23.44 25.19
CA VAL A 528 -6.91 -23.46 24.52
C VAL A 528 -7.63 -22.12 24.68
N GLU A 529 -7.53 -21.47 25.85
CA GLU A 529 -8.09 -20.13 26.08
C GLU A 529 -7.46 -19.09 25.15
N GLY A 530 -6.12 -19.05 25.04
CA GLY A 530 -5.41 -18.14 24.15
C GLY A 530 -5.69 -18.39 22.67
N LEU A 531 -5.75 -19.67 22.26
CA LEU A 531 -6.13 -20.04 20.89
C LEU A 531 -7.58 -19.64 20.57
N ALA A 532 -8.50 -19.79 21.51
CA ALA A 532 -9.89 -19.38 21.32
C ALA A 532 -9.99 -17.85 21.09
N ILE A 533 -9.23 -17.06 21.87
CA ILE A 533 -9.15 -15.61 21.69
C ILE A 533 -8.56 -15.28 20.31
N GLY A 534 -7.48 -15.94 19.91
CA GLY A 534 -6.86 -15.78 18.60
C GLY A 534 -7.81 -16.09 17.45
N LEU A 535 -8.54 -17.20 17.51
CA LEU A 535 -9.51 -17.61 16.49
C LEU A 535 -10.69 -16.63 16.38
N VAL A 536 -11.22 -16.15 17.51
CA VAL A 536 -12.27 -15.11 17.51
C VAL A 536 -11.76 -13.83 16.88
N SER A 537 -10.53 -13.42 17.22
CA SER A 537 -9.88 -12.23 16.64
C SER A 537 -9.61 -12.41 15.15
N TRP A 538 -9.23 -13.61 14.71
CA TRP A 538 -9.07 -13.94 13.30
C TRP A 538 -10.39 -13.79 12.52
N ALA A 539 -11.47 -14.37 13.02
CA ALA A 539 -12.76 -14.30 12.36
C ALA A 539 -13.30 -12.86 12.28
N ALA A 540 -13.19 -12.10 13.39
CA ALA A 540 -13.54 -10.69 13.41
C ALA A 540 -12.62 -9.86 12.47
N GLY A 541 -11.33 -10.17 12.44
CA GLY A 541 -10.34 -9.55 11.57
C GLY A 541 -10.65 -9.75 10.09
N ALA A 542 -11.07 -10.97 9.70
CA ALA A 542 -11.45 -11.26 8.32
C ALA A 542 -12.66 -10.42 7.86
N LEU A 543 -13.64 -10.20 8.74
CA LEU A 543 -14.79 -9.34 8.43
C LEU A 543 -14.39 -7.87 8.29
N VAL A 544 -13.51 -7.38 9.17
CA VAL A 544 -13.04 -5.99 9.15
C VAL A 544 -12.02 -5.74 8.03
N ALA A 545 -11.30 -6.77 7.61
CA ALA A 545 -10.33 -6.67 6.51
C ALA A 545 -10.97 -6.26 5.18
N VAL A 546 -12.19 -6.70 4.88
CA VAL A 546 -12.87 -6.41 3.60
C VAL A 546 -13.01 -4.90 3.37
N PRO A 547 -13.67 -4.12 4.25
CA PRO A 547 -13.78 -2.67 4.05
C PRO A 547 -12.43 -1.95 4.11
N ILE A 548 -11.48 -2.41 4.93
CA ILE A 548 -10.14 -1.80 4.97
C ILE A 548 -9.40 -2.04 3.67
N SER A 549 -9.43 -3.26 3.12
CA SER A 549 -8.79 -3.57 1.84
C SER A 549 -9.39 -2.77 0.69
N PHE A 550 -10.71 -2.65 0.64
CA PHE A 550 -11.38 -1.84 -0.37
C PHE A 550 -10.95 -0.37 -0.31
N PHE A 551 -10.93 0.20 0.89
CA PHE A 551 -10.49 1.58 1.09
C PHE A 551 -9.01 1.79 0.71
N MET A 552 -8.11 0.87 1.12
CA MET A 552 -6.69 0.93 0.77
C MET A 552 -6.47 0.78 -0.74
N SER A 553 -7.18 -0.14 -1.38
CA SER A 553 -7.08 -0.35 -2.84
C SER A 553 -7.52 0.90 -3.61
N ASN A 554 -8.60 1.56 -3.19
CA ASN A 554 -9.04 2.81 -3.81
C ASN A 554 -8.02 3.94 -3.65
N LEU A 555 -7.48 4.13 -2.43
CA LEU A 555 -6.48 5.19 -2.18
C LEU A 555 -5.22 4.98 -3.01
N ILE A 556 -4.68 3.76 -3.02
CA ILE A 556 -3.46 3.42 -3.77
C ILE A 556 -3.73 3.50 -5.28
N GLY A 557 -4.89 3.04 -5.72
CA GLY A 557 -5.28 3.12 -7.13
C GLY A 557 -5.30 4.57 -7.64
N ILE A 558 -5.99 5.45 -6.93
CA ILE A 558 -6.06 6.88 -7.29
C ILE A 558 -4.67 7.51 -7.28
N ALA A 559 -3.82 7.17 -6.29
CA ALA A 559 -2.50 7.79 -6.18
C ALA A 559 -1.46 7.34 -7.22
N PHE A 560 -1.55 6.10 -7.70
CA PHE A 560 -0.52 5.51 -8.58
C PHE A 560 -1.02 5.24 -10.00
N VAL A 561 -2.33 5.07 -10.17
CA VAL A 561 -2.96 4.67 -11.44
C VAL A 561 -4.02 5.68 -11.90
N ASN A 562 -4.26 6.75 -11.11
CA ASN A 562 -5.32 7.76 -11.31
C ASN A 562 -6.74 7.17 -11.38
N ARG A 563 -6.93 5.94 -10.95
CA ARG A 563 -8.24 5.28 -10.87
C ARG A 563 -8.27 4.27 -9.72
N PRO A 564 -9.45 3.88 -9.22
CA PRO A 564 -9.57 2.77 -8.26
C PRO A 564 -8.97 1.49 -8.83
N LEU A 565 -8.26 0.70 -7.99
CA LEU A 565 -7.79 -0.63 -8.41
C LEU A 565 -8.96 -1.59 -8.60
N ASP A 566 -8.79 -2.57 -9.48
CA ASP A 566 -9.67 -3.73 -9.58
C ASP A 566 -9.63 -4.52 -8.26
N PHE A 567 -10.66 -4.31 -7.44
CA PHE A 567 -10.67 -4.86 -6.09
C PHE A 567 -10.77 -6.39 -6.10
N ALA A 568 -9.73 -7.04 -5.59
CA ALA A 568 -9.66 -8.49 -5.40
C ALA A 568 -9.32 -8.82 -3.94
N PHE A 569 -10.27 -9.44 -3.23
CA PHE A 569 -10.02 -9.86 -1.85
C PHE A 569 -9.23 -11.17 -1.79
N ALA A 570 -8.04 -11.13 -1.18
CA ALA A 570 -7.14 -12.27 -1.10
C ALA A 570 -7.56 -13.28 -0.01
N VAL A 571 -8.27 -14.33 -0.39
CA VAL A 571 -8.62 -15.45 0.52
C VAL A 571 -7.36 -16.12 1.10
N ALA A 572 -6.26 -16.15 0.34
CA ALA A 572 -4.97 -16.64 0.81
C ALA A 572 -4.45 -15.85 2.03
N GLY A 573 -4.69 -14.53 2.08
CA GLY A 573 -4.35 -13.68 3.23
C GLY A 573 -5.08 -14.09 4.51
N VAL A 574 -6.34 -14.52 4.39
CA VAL A 574 -7.13 -15.02 5.52
C VAL A 574 -6.52 -16.33 6.08
N GLY A 575 -6.13 -17.26 5.18
CA GLY A 575 -5.46 -18.50 5.56
C GLY A 575 -4.07 -18.25 6.19
N LEU A 576 -3.28 -17.35 5.61
CA LEU A 576 -1.97 -17.01 6.12
C LEU A 576 -2.07 -16.36 7.51
N TRP A 577 -3.00 -15.44 7.71
CA TRP A 577 -3.21 -14.82 9.03
C TRP A 577 -3.72 -15.83 10.07
N LEU A 578 -4.50 -16.83 9.67
CA LEU A 578 -4.89 -17.91 10.59
C LEU A 578 -3.65 -18.62 11.16
N VAL A 579 -2.69 -18.94 10.30
CA VAL A 579 -1.43 -19.57 10.75
C VAL A 579 -0.66 -18.64 11.69
N ILE A 580 -0.51 -17.37 11.30
CA ILE A 580 0.22 -16.37 12.10
C ILE A 580 -0.44 -16.16 13.47
N VAL A 581 -1.77 -16.00 13.52
CA VAL A 581 -2.47 -15.78 14.80
C VAL A 581 -2.43 -17.00 15.70
N VAL A 582 -2.45 -18.21 15.15
CA VAL A 582 -2.25 -19.45 15.91
C VAL A 582 -0.86 -19.47 16.53
N VAL A 583 0.18 -19.15 15.75
CA VAL A 583 1.56 -19.08 16.26
C VAL A 583 1.69 -18.00 17.34
N ILE A 584 1.18 -16.79 17.09
CA ILE A 584 1.19 -15.69 18.06
C ILE A 584 0.46 -16.12 19.35
N SER A 585 -0.71 -16.73 19.24
CA SER A 585 -1.51 -17.17 20.40
C SER A 585 -0.79 -18.23 21.23
N ILE A 586 -0.14 -19.18 20.58
CA ILE A 586 0.67 -20.20 21.27
C ILE A 586 1.84 -19.53 21.99
N LEU A 587 2.64 -18.73 21.28
CA LEU A 587 3.82 -18.07 21.86
C LEU A 587 3.45 -17.14 23.02
N ALA A 588 2.40 -16.33 22.85
CA ALA A 588 1.91 -15.41 23.87
C ALA A 588 1.42 -16.11 25.14
N THR A 589 0.90 -17.34 25.01
CA THR A 589 0.34 -18.08 26.15
C THR A 589 1.33 -19.06 26.79
N LEU A 590 2.47 -19.38 26.15
CA LEU A 590 3.45 -20.34 26.67
C LEU A 590 4.00 -19.93 28.05
N ALA A 591 4.45 -18.69 28.22
CA ALA A 591 5.03 -18.20 29.46
C ALA A 591 3.98 -18.15 30.59
N PRO A 592 2.77 -17.57 30.43
CA PRO A 592 1.71 -17.61 31.43
C PRO A 592 1.27 -19.03 31.78
N ALA A 593 1.10 -19.91 30.81
CA ALA A 593 0.72 -21.30 31.02
C ALA A 593 1.79 -22.09 31.81
N ALA A 594 3.07 -21.81 31.53
CA ALA A 594 4.17 -22.42 32.29
C ALA A 594 4.20 -21.92 33.75
N SER A 595 3.96 -20.65 33.98
CA SER A 595 3.85 -20.05 35.32
C SER A 595 2.69 -20.66 36.11
N ALA A 596 1.51 -20.81 35.48
CA ALA A 596 0.34 -21.45 36.07
C ALA A 596 0.64 -22.90 36.49
N ALA A 597 1.38 -23.65 35.66
CA ALA A 597 1.74 -25.03 35.92
C ALA A 597 2.81 -25.21 37.03
N ARG A 598 3.54 -24.16 37.38
CA ARG A 598 4.55 -24.19 38.48
C ARG A 598 3.99 -23.77 39.82
N LEU A 599 2.79 -23.18 39.90
CA LEU A 599 2.16 -22.82 41.17
C LEU A 599 2.00 -24.05 42.04
N THR A 600 2.54 -24.03 43.26
CA THR A 600 2.37 -25.14 44.23
C THR A 600 1.04 -25.00 44.97
N VAL A 601 0.46 -26.13 45.42
CA VAL A 601 -0.79 -26.13 46.23
C VAL A 601 -0.61 -25.28 47.49
N ARG A 602 0.58 -25.30 48.08
CA ARG A 602 0.92 -24.53 49.28
C ARG A 602 0.90 -23.02 48.99
N GLU A 603 1.54 -22.57 47.90
CA GLU A 603 1.55 -21.17 47.50
C GLU A 603 0.13 -20.66 47.11
N ALA A 604 -0.64 -21.50 46.42
CA ALA A 604 -1.98 -21.16 45.98
C ALA A 604 -3.02 -21.06 47.12
N LEU A 605 -2.82 -21.83 48.21
CA LEU A 605 -3.72 -21.84 49.36
C LEU A 605 -3.20 -21.00 50.54
N ALA A 606 -1.89 -20.68 50.59
CA ALA A 606 -1.28 -19.83 51.63
C ALA A 606 -1.39 -18.33 51.33
N TYR A 607 -2.08 -17.96 50.26
CA TYR A 607 -2.32 -16.57 49.92
C TYR A 607 -3.54 -16.03 50.68
N GLU A 608 -3.35 -15.83 52.02
CA GLU A 608 -4.22 -15.03 52.89
C GLU A 608 -3.78 -13.57 52.95
#